data_dd0939b4d14a37a5cdbfc56dba225642
#
_entry.id   dd0939b4d14a37a5cdbfc56dba225642
#
_cell.length_a   1.000
_cell.length_b   1.000
_cell.length_c   1.000
_cell.angle_alpha   90.00
_cell.angle_beta   90.00
_cell.angle_gamma   90.00
#
_symmetry.space_group_name_H-M   'P 1'
#
loop_
_entity.id
_entity.type
_entity.pdbx_description
1 polymer ?
#
loop_
_entity_poly.entity_id
_entity_poly.type
_entity_poly.pdbx_seq_one_letter_code
_entity_poly.pdbx_strand_id
1 'polypeptide(L)'
;MQKSILLVFVLIVFMSACKKGDLPGEYYFGQVSISQASTTDATPLDVFFEGTKMATLATGGVPSTFVLPANKSGKLSIFKAATDSLIADTSIAVPGNGIVNLKVIFSDLLGVKGFLNGDLTVGADSVKMQFFYTFKQAFNDYPTLDLHIYSLNGSQLVETGVVVSGMKKGALHPQSVTLPHVVEGSTTRIRYAFKLKNPATGEFIKQRYLNRDFFLLMGPSTIYEGHLNLIQVHDNVGEDASNQIQAAITTL
;
A
#
# COMPACT_ATOMS: atom_id res chain seq x y z
N MET A 1 -40.56 68.73 17.97
CA MET A 1 -39.36 67.95 18.39
C MET A 1 -39.65 66.50 18.81
N GLN A 2 -40.70 66.23 19.55
CA GLN A 2 -41.03 64.90 20.04
C GLN A 2 -41.28 63.82 18.96
N LYS A 3 -41.90 64.20 17.84
CA LYS A 3 -42.19 63.30 16.69
C LYS A 3 -40.92 62.87 15.94
N SER A 4 -39.92 63.72 15.88
CA SER A 4 -38.65 63.42 15.20
C SER A 4 -37.76 62.43 15.98
N ILE A 5 -37.82 62.48 17.33
CA ILE A 5 -37.10 61.56 18.21
C ILE A 5 -37.66 60.16 18.12
N LEU A 6 -39.01 60.04 17.99
CA LEU A 6 -39.65 58.75 17.84
C LEU A 6 -39.25 58.04 16.53
N LEU A 7 -39.13 58.82 15.47
CA LEU A 7 -38.76 58.30 14.11
C LEU A 7 -37.34 57.78 14.12
N VAL A 8 -36.40 58.48 14.78
CA VAL A 8 -35.01 58.06 14.88
C VAL A 8 -34.88 56.78 15.73
N PHE A 9 -35.69 56.63 16.79
CA PHE A 9 -35.66 55.44 17.62
C PHE A 9 -36.16 54.22 16.90
N VAL A 10 -37.25 54.36 16.10
CA VAL A 10 -37.76 53.28 15.23
C VAL A 10 -36.75 52.86 14.19
N LEU A 11 -35.99 53.81 13.60
CA LEU A 11 -34.97 53.50 12.59
C LEU A 11 -33.79 52.69 13.19
N ILE A 12 -33.38 53.02 14.43
CA ILE A 12 -32.30 52.31 15.13
C ILE A 12 -32.71 50.86 15.48
N VAL A 13 -33.97 50.63 15.82
CA VAL A 13 -34.49 49.29 16.14
C VAL A 13 -34.53 48.43 14.87
N PHE A 14 -34.81 48.99 13.70
CA PHE A 14 -34.76 48.25 12.44
C PHE A 14 -33.36 47.89 11.99
N MET A 15 -32.35 48.70 12.33
CA MET A 15 -30.96 48.39 12.00
C MET A 15 -30.34 47.33 12.92
N SER A 16 -30.83 47.13 14.12
CA SER A 16 -30.37 46.08 15.04
C SER A 16 -30.98 44.69 14.78
N ALA A 17 -31.99 44.60 13.91
CA ALA A 17 -32.66 43.35 13.57
C ALA A 17 -31.95 42.51 12.50
N CYS A 18 -30.87 43.02 11.86
CA CYS A 18 -29.98 42.13 11.09
C CYS A 18 -29.15 41.29 12.05
N LYS A 19 -29.74 40.27 12.65
CA LYS A 19 -28.97 39.11 13.07
C LYS A 19 -28.19 38.64 11.83
N LYS A 20 -26.89 38.81 11.84
CA LYS A 20 -26.00 38.06 10.94
C LYS A 20 -26.41 36.62 11.08
N GLY A 21 -27.17 36.10 10.12
CA GLY A 21 -27.51 34.68 10.10
C GLY A 21 -26.18 33.94 10.19
N ASP A 22 -26.03 33.01 11.10
CA ASP A 22 -24.91 32.10 11.11
C ASP A 22 -24.87 31.55 9.71
N LEU A 23 -23.77 31.80 9.01
CA LEU A 23 -23.54 31.21 7.69
C LEU A 23 -23.70 29.69 7.91
N PRO A 24 -24.51 29.01 7.09
CA PRO A 24 -24.60 27.56 7.20
C PRO A 24 -23.17 27.04 7.18
N GLY A 25 -22.82 26.26 8.19
CA GLY A 25 -21.45 25.76 8.34
C GLY A 25 -20.99 25.21 7.00
N GLU A 26 -19.84 25.69 6.53
CA GLU A 26 -19.28 25.23 5.27
C GLU A 26 -19.00 23.73 5.44
N TYR A 27 -19.81 22.92 4.78
CA TYR A 27 -19.59 21.49 4.72
C TYR A 27 -18.53 21.22 3.65
N TYR A 28 -17.31 20.99 4.10
CA TYR A 28 -16.26 20.51 3.21
C TYR A 28 -16.43 19.01 2.97
N PHE A 29 -16.20 18.61 1.74
CA PHE A 29 -16.17 17.21 1.34
C PHE A 29 -14.78 16.90 0.85
N GLY A 30 -14.37 15.65 1.01
CA GLY A 30 -13.21 15.10 0.37
C GLY A 30 -13.58 13.89 -0.46
N GLN A 31 -12.66 13.43 -1.27
CA GLN A 31 -12.85 12.31 -2.18
C GLN A 31 -11.97 11.14 -1.78
N VAL A 32 -12.50 9.94 -1.98
CA VAL A 32 -11.71 8.70 -1.96
C VAL A 32 -11.74 8.14 -3.37
N SER A 33 -10.57 8.00 -3.96
CA SER A 33 -10.37 7.36 -5.26
C SER A 33 -9.66 6.03 -5.01
N ILE A 34 -10.31 4.94 -5.39
CA ILE A 34 -9.77 3.61 -5.16
C ILE A 34 -9.81 2.79 -6.45
N SER A 35 -8.72 2.09 -6.74
CA SER A 35 -8.62 1.21 -7.89
C SER A 35 -8.07 -0.16 -7.48
N GLN A 36 -8.35 -1.16 -8.30
CA GLN A 36 -7.76 -2.48 -8.18
C GLN A 36 -6.54 -2.59 -9.09
N ALA A 37 -5.46 -3.20 -8.61
CA ALA A 37 -4.33 -3.56 -9.47
C ALA A 37 -4.76 -4.62 -10.49
N SER A 38 -4.33 -4.46 -11.74
CA SER A 38 -4.62 -5.43 -12.80
C SER A 38 -3.79 -6.68 -12.58
N THR A 39 -4.46 -7.80 -12.36
CA THR A 39 -3.88 -9.14 -12.32
C THR A 39 -4.64 -10.03 -13.31
N THR A 40 -4.02 -11.12 -13.74
CA THR A 40 -4.62 -12.04 -14.72
C THR A 40 -5.87 -12.76 -14.21
N ASP A 41 -5.99 -12.89 -12.89
CA ASP A 41 -7.10 -13.52 -12.17
C ASP A 41 -7.95 -12.50 -11.39
N ALA A 42 -7.88 -11.23 -11.77
CA ALA A 42 -8.64 -10.18 -11.10
C ALA A 42 -10.14 -10.47 -11.09
N THR A 43 -10.76 -10.32 -9.94
CA THR A 43 -12.21 -10.43 -9.75
C THR A 43 -12.74 -9.12 -9.17
N PRO A 44 -14.01 -8.72 -9.41
CA PRO A 44 -14.56 -7.50 -8.83
C PRO A 44 -14.48 -7.50 -7.30
N LEU A 45 -14.26 -6.31 -6.72
CA LEU A 45 -14.17 -6.11 -5.28
C LEU A 45 -15.20 -5.09 -4.81
N ASP A 46 -15.86 -5.37 -3.70
CA ASP A 46 -16.82 -4.46 -3.06
C ASP A 46 -16.11 -3.61 -2.00
N VAL A 47 -16.34 -2.30 -2.07
CA VAL A 47 -15.78 -1.29 -1.16
C VAL A 47 -16.83 -0.87 -0.17
N PHE A 48 -16.51 -0.95 1.12
CA PHE A 48 -17.36 -0.49 2.22
C PHE A 48 -16.65 0.57 3.04
N PHE A 49 -17.39 1.60 3.45
CA PHE A 49 -16.94 2.56 4.44
C PHE A 49 -17.89 2.55 5.62
N GLU A 50 -17.36 2.30 6.83
CA GLU A 50 -18.18 2.15 8.06
C GLU A 50 -19.38 1.18 7.87
N GLY A 51 -19.14 0.06 7.17
CA GLY A 51 -20.16 -0.95 6.90
C GLY A 51 -21.14 -0.62 5.77
N THR A 52 -21.09 0.59 5.19
CA THR A 52 -21.93 0.98 4.05
C THR A 52 -21.19 0.72 2.74
N LYS A 53 -21.82 0.02 1.80
CA LYS A 53 -21.25 -0.21 0.46
C LYS A 53 -21.20 1.10 -0.32
N MET A 54 -20.01 1.48 -0.77
CA MET A 54 -19.74 2.71 -1.48
C MET A 54 -19.57 2.48 -2.99
N ALA A 55 -18.92 1.39 -3.38
CA ALA A 55 -18.62 1.10 -4.77
C ALA A 55 -18.36 -0.40 -4.98
N THR A 56 -18.33 -0.80 -6.25
CA THR A 56 -17.74 -2.06 -6.71
C THR A 56 -16.61 -1.71 -7.69
N LEU A 57 -15.40 -2.18 -7.40
CA LEU A 57 -14.25 -2.00 -8.27
C LEU A 57 -14.34 -3.01 -9.40
N ALA A 58 -14.31 -2.52 -10.63
CA ALA A 58 -14.16 -3.36 -11.80
C ALA A 58 -12.69 -3.84 -11.92
N THR A 59 -12.50 -4.96 -12.59
CA THR A 59 -11.17 -5.42 -13.02
C THR A 59 -10.59 -4.45 -14.06
N GLY A 60 -9.25 -4.32 -14.11
CA GLY A 60 -8.61 -3.48 -15.13
C GLY A 60 -8.13 -2.11 -14.65
N GLY A 61 -8.12 -1.87 -13.35
CA GLY A 61 -7.42 -0.70 -12.78
C GLY A 61 -8.19 0.63 -12.86
N VAL A 62 -9.43 0.64 -13.35
CA VAL A 62 -10.24 1.87 -13.41
C VAL A 62 -10.60 2.32 -12.00
N PRO A 63 -10.28 3.56 -11.60
CA PRO A 63 -10.63 4.06 -10.28
C PRO A 63 -12.14 4.25 -10.11
N SER A 64 -12.65 3.88 -8.94
CA SER A 64 -13.97 4.29 -8.44
C SER A 64 -13.78 5.42 -7.44
N THR A 65 -14.56 6.49 -7.59
CA THR A 65 -14.47 7.67 -6.73
C THR A 65 -15.79 7.87 -5.99
N PHE A 66 -15.73 8.14 -4.69
CA PHE A 66 -16.87 8.53 -3.88
C PHE A 66 -16.49 9.66 -2.93
N VAL A 67 -17.52 10.39 -2.48
CA VAL A 67 -17.37 11.60 -1.67
C VAL A 67 -17.75 11.31 -0.22
N LEU A 68 -16.93 11.79 0.71
CA LEU A 68 -17.20 11.71 2.15
C LEU A 68 -17.13 13.10 2.78
N PRO A 69 -17.84 13.35 3.90
CA PRO A 69 -17.66 14.58 4.67
C PRO A 69 -16.19 14.74 5.08
N ALA A 70 -15.68 15.96 4.96
CA ALA A 70 -14.31 16.28 5.37
C ALA A 70 -14.08 16.00 6.86
N ASN A 71 -12.83 15.64 7.17
CA ASN A 71 -12.39 15.28 8.53
C ASN A 71 -13.10 14.05 9.12
N LYS A 72 -13.87 13.34 8.32
CA LYS A 72 -14.44 12.07 8.72
C LYS A 72 -13.37 10.98 8.65
N SER A 73 -13.05 10.40 9.79
CA SER A 73 -12.24 9.19 9.87
C SER A 73 -13.13 7.98 9.99
N GLY A 74 -12.74 6.87 9.39
CA GLY A 74 -13.50 5.63 9.49
C GLY A 74 -12.77 4.45 8.87
N LYS A 75 -13.36 3.28 9.04
CA LYS A 75 -12.83 2.02 8.53
C LYS A 75 -13.29 1.81 7.09
N LEU A 76 -12.32 1.67 6.20
CA LEU A 76 -12.52 1.23 4.82
C LEU A 76 -12.24 -0.26 4.75
N SER A 77 -13.16 -1.04 4.22
CA SER A 77 -13.05 -2.50 4.10
C SER A 77 -13.33 -2.92 2.67
N ILE A 78 -12.53 -3.84 2.16
CA ILE A 78 -12.63 -4.38 0.80
C ILE A 78 -12.95 -5.86 0.89
N PHE A 79 -14.00 -6.29 0.18
CA PHE A 79 -14.42 -7.67 0.12
C PHE A 79 -14.37 -8.18 -1.32
N LYS A 80 -14.19 -9.49 -1.52
CA LYS A 80 -14.45 -10.11 -2.80
C LYS A 80 -15.95 -9.95 -3.12
N ALA A 81 -16.27 -9.40 -4.29
CA ALA A 81 -17.64 -9.05 -4.64
C ALA A 81 -18.60 -10.25 -4.50
N ALA A 82 -19.80 -9.96 -3.98
CA ALA A 82 -20.84 -10.94 -3.68
C ALA A 82 -20.44 -12.03 -2.66
N THR A 83 -19.42 -11.77 -1.84
CA THR A 83 -18.99 -12.67 -0.75
C THR A 83 -18.67 -11.90 0.52
N ASP A 84 -18.55 -12.61 1.65
CA ASP A 84 -18.10 -12.04 2.93
C ASP A 84 -16.57 -12.21 3.12
N SER A 85 -15.83 -12.53 2.03
CA SER A 85 -14.38 -12.72 2.08
C SER A 85 -13.68 -11.38 2.16
N LEU A 86 -13.13 -11.04 3.32
CA LEU A 86 -12.34 -9.82 3.53
C LEU A 86 -11.00 -9.93 2.80
N ILE A 87 -10.74 -8.97 1.93
CA ILE A 87 -9.49 -8.84 1.19
C ILE A 87 -8.52 -7.93 1.94
N ALA A 88 -8.99 -6.75 2.34
CA ALA A 88 -8.17 -5.78 3.06
C ALA A 88 -9.05 -4.83 3.88
N ASP A 89 -8.49 -4.27 4.95
CA ASP A 89 -9.08 -3.14 5.66
C ASP A 89 -8.02 -2.14 6.09
N THR A 90 -8.43 -0.89 6.24
CA THR A 90 -7.59 0.19 6.74
C THR A 90 -8.45 1.29 7.33
N SER A 91 -7.87 2.12 8.18
CA SER A 91 -8.52 3.36 8.62
C SER A 91 -8.07 4.51 7.73
N ILE A 92 -9.02 5.28 7.24
CA ILE A 92 -8.76 6.47 6.43
C ILE A 92 -9.30 7.71 7.13
N ALA A 93 -8.61 8.83 6.92
CA ALA A 93 -9.11 10.17 7.25
C ALA A 93 -9.19 10.96 5.95
N VAL A 94 -10.36 11.54 5.66
CA VAL A 94 -10.58 12.26 4.39
C VAL A 94 -10.34 13.75 4.62
N PRO A 95 -9.32 14.34 3.99
CA PRO A 95 -9.04 15.77 4.14
C PRO A 95 -10.10 16.60 3.42
N GLY A 96 -10.40 17.79 3.97
CA GLY A 96 -11.30 18.74 3.31
C GLY A 96 -10.72 19.19 1.96
N ASN A 97 -11.55 19.14 0.91
CA ASN A 97 -11.16 19.48 -0.47
C ASN A 97 -9.97 18.67 -1.02
N GLY A 98 -9.65 17.54 -0.39
CA GLY A 98 -8.55 16.66 -0.79
C GLY A 98 -9.04 15.34 -1.36
N ILE A 99 -8.09 14.58 -1.91
CA ILE A 99 -8.33 13.24 -2.45
C ILE A 99 -7.43 12.24 -1.73
N VAL A 100 -8.03 11.16 -1.24
CA VAL A 100 -7.31 9.97 -0.75
C VAL A 100 -7.26 8.97 -1.89
N ASN A 101 -6.06 8.72 -2.41
CA ASN A 101 -5.85 7.72 -3.46
C ASN A 101 -5.41 6.41 -2.86
N LEU A 102 -6.11 5.34 -3.20
CA LEU A 102 -5.83 3.99 -2.73
C LEU A 102 -5.78 3.03 -3.91
N LYS A 103 -4.91 2.05 -3.80
CA LYS A 103 -4.87 0.94 -4.74
C LYS A 103 -4.84 -0.37 -3.96
N VAL A 104 -5.71 -1.29 -4.32
CA VAL A 104 -5.81 -2.62 -3.69
C VAL A 104 -5.37 -3.68 -4.67
N ILE A 105 -4.72 -4.72 -4.18
CA ILE A 105 -4.43 -5.93 -4.94
C ILE A 105 -5.14 -7.12 -4.32
N PHE A 106 -5.67 -7.97 -5.19
CA PHE A 106 -6.16 -9.29 -4.86
C PHE A 106 -5.89 -10.24 -6.02
N SER A 107 -5.19 -11.33 -5.73
CA SER A 107 -4.92 -12.40 -6.68
C SER A 107 -4.84 -13.72 -5.91
N ASP A 108 -5.76 -14.62 -6.21
CA ASP A 108 -5.72 -15.99 -5.68
C ASP A 108 -4.54 -16.76 -6.28
N LEU A 109 -4.20 -16.50 -7.54
CA LEU A 109 -3.08 -17.14 -8.24
C LEU A 109 -1.73 -16.80 -7.61
N LEU A 110 -1.51 -15.53 -7.27
CA LEU A 110 -0.29 -15.07 -6.60
C LEU A 110 -0.33 -15.29 -5.10
N GLY A 111 -1.50 -15.60 -4.54
CA GLY A 111 -1.69 -15.73 -3.08
C GLY A 111 -1.48 -14.42 -2.34
N VAL A 112 -1.85 -13.28 -2.96
CA VAL A 112 -1.64 -11.95 -2.40
C VAL A 112 -2.94 -11.17 -2.27
N LYS A 113 -3.08 -10.46 -1.16
CA LYS A 113 -4.16 -9.50 -0.93
C LYS A 113 -3.70 -8.37 -0.02
N GLY A 114 -4.23 -7.16 -0.24
CA GLY A 114 -3.94 -6.00 0.60
C GLY A 114 -3.96 -4.68 -0.16
N PHE A 115 -3.69 -3.58 0.56
CA PHE A 115 -3.49 -2.28 -0.05
C PHE A 115 -2.05 -2.12 -0.54
N LEU A 116 -1.93 -1.63 -1.77
CA LEU A 116 -0.65 -1.14 -2.27
C LEU A 116 -0.35 0.20 -1.61
N ASN A 117 0.88 0.39 -1.15
CA ASN A 117 1.22 1.58 -0.39
C ASN A 117 1.23 2.83 -1.28
N GLY A 118 0.45 3.78 -0.88
CA GLY A 118 0.08 5.12 -1.29
C GLY A 118 0.71 5.73 -2.53
N ASP A 119 1.77 6.47 -2.36
CA ASP A 119 2.40 7.17 -3.47
C ASP A 119 3.14 6.21 -4.40
N LEU A 120 2.63 6.05 -5.62
CA LEU A 120 3.22 5.21 -6.66
C LEU A 120 4.34 5.92 -7.43
N THR A 121 4.61 7.19 -7.10
CA THR A 121 5.69 7.95 -7.73
C THR A 121 7.04 7.39 -7.31
N VAL A 122 7.83 7.00 -8.29
CA VAL A 122 9.17 6.44 -8.09
C VAL A 122 10.15 7.22 -8.96
N GLY A 123 11.29 7.60 -8.40
CA GLY A 123 12.37 8.23 -9.17
C GLY A 123 12.89 7.30 -10.27
N ALA A 124 13.29 7.87 -11.42
CA ALA A 124 13.73 7.12 -12.58
C ALA A 124 14.92 6.17 -12.28
N ASP A 125 15.79 6.56 -11.34
CA ASP A 125 16.97 5.77 -10.94
C ASP A 125 16.74 4.93 -9.68
N SER A 126 15.48 4.76 -9.29
CA SER A 126 15.08 4.08 -8.06
C SER A 126 14.10 2.95 -8.35
N VAL A 127 14.03 2.02 -7.42
CA VAL A 127 13.03 0.95 -7.38
C VAL A 127 12.22 1.09 -6.11
N LYS A 128 10.91 0.97 -6.22
CA LYS A 128 10.03 0.85 -5.07
C LYS A 128 9.54 -0.59 -4.97
N MET A 129 9.63 -1.17 -3.80
CA MET A 129 9.32 -2.58 -3.57
C MET A 129 8.32 -2.73 -2.45
N GLN A 130 7.33 -3.58 -2.63
CA GLN A 130 6.42 -4.00 -1.58
C GLN A 130 6.38 -5.53 -1.52
N PHE A 131 6.44 -6.09 -0.33
CA PHE A 131 6.76 -7.49 -0.12
C PHE A 131 5.58 -8.29 0.40
N PHE A 132 5.52 -9.56 0.01
CA PHE A 132 4.71 -10.60 0.62
C PHE A 132 5.41 -11.95 0.46
N TYR A 133 5.03 -12.96 1.26
CA TYR A 133 5.59 -14.28 1.07
C TYR A 133 4.51 -15.37 1.10
N THR A 134 4.78 -16.44 0.35
CA THR A 134 3.86 -17.57 0.16
C THR A 134 4.63 -18.88 0.19
N PHE A 135 5.07 -19.31 1.38
CA PHE A 135 5.73 -20.60 1.53
C PHE A 135 4.69 -21.72 1.59
N LYS A 136 4.95 -22.80 0.85
CA LYS A 136 4.01 -23.92 0.71
C LYS A 136 4.47 -25.20 1.42
N GLN A 137 5.77 -25.44 1.54
CA GLN A 137 6.31 -26.71 2.08
C GLN A 137 7.38 -26.52 3.16
N ALA A 138 8.61 -26.28 2.76
CA ALA A 138 9.77 -26.38 3.65
C ALA A 138 9.86 -25.30 4.73
N PHE A 139 9.21 -24.17 4.50
CA PHE A 139 9.24 -22.98 5.35
C PHE A 139 7.83 -22.58 5.80
N ASN A 140 6.91 -23.55 5.82
CA ASN A 140 5.51 -23.32 6.13
C ASN A 140 5.28 -22.88 7.59
N ASP A 141 6.23 -23.20 8.47
CA ASP A 141 6.11 -23.04 9.93
C ASP A 141 6.48 -21.64 10.41
N TYR A 142 6.79 -20.72 9.50
CA TYR A 142 7.11 -19.34 9.84
C TYR A 142 5.89 -18.44 9.69
N PRO A 143 5.15 -18.12 10.76
CA PRO A 143 3.97 -17.23 10.68
C PRO A 143 4.36 -15.77 10.38
N THR A 144 5.56 -15.39 10.78
CA THR A 144 6.14 -14.05 10.53
C THR A 144 7.61 -14.16 10.18
N LEU A 145 8.08 -13.25 9.34
CA LEU A 145 9.48 -13.16 8.93
C LEU A 145 9.91 -11.69 8.85
N ASP A 146 11.20 -11.46 9.13
CA ASP A 146 11.87 -10.20 8.82
C ASP A 146 12.74 -10.40 7.58
N LEU A 147 12.64 -9.47 6.61
CA LEU A 147 13.42 -9.48 5.40
C LEU A 147 14.45 -8.36 5.46
N HIS A 148 15.73 -8.72 5.46
CA HIS A 148 16.87 -7.80 5.46
C HIS A 148 17.39 -7.64 4.04
N ILE A 149 17.51 -6.40 3.55
CA ILE A 149 17.94 -6.11 2.19
C ILE A 149 19.43 -5.77 2.17
N TYR A 150 20.14 -6.34 1.22
CA TYR A 150 21.56 -6.14 0.96
C TYR A 150 21.75 -5.71 -0.49
N SER A 151 22.73 -4.88 -0.74
CA SER A 151 23.27 -4.68 -2.09
C SER A 151 24.41 -5.67 -2.36
N LEU A 152 24.60 -6.02 -3.63
CA LEU A 152 25.65 -6.90 -4.09
C LEU A 152 26.75 -6.08 -4.78
N ASN A 153 27.94 -6.06 -4.20
CA ASN A 153 29.15 -5.56 -4.84
C ASN A 153 30.03 -6.76 -5.26
N GLY A 154 29.95 -7.12 -6.54
CA GLY A 154 30.49 -8.40 -7.01
C GLY A 154 29.78 -9.57 -6.33
N SER A 155 30.50 -10.32 -5.50
CA SER A 155 29.97 -11.42 -4.67
C SER A 155 29.79 -11.05 -3.19
N GLN A 156 30.13 -9.83 -2.80
CA GLN A 156 30.02 -9.37 -1.42
C GLN A 156 28.65 -8.76 -1.14
N LEU A 157 28.07 -9.14 -0.01
CA LEU A 157 26.86 -8.54 0.53
C LEU A 157 27.23 -7.28 1.34
N VAL A 158 26.62 -6.17 0.98
CA VAL A 158 26.74 -4.91 1.71
C VAL A 158 25.38 -4.56 2.31
N GLU A 159 25.35 -4.29 3.60
CA GLU A 159 24.10 -3.95 4.30
C GLU A 159 23.56 -2.62 3.77
N THR A 160 22.25 -2.61 3.47
CA THR A 160 21.54 -1.35 3.14
C THR A 160 20.96 -0.68 4.38
N GLY A 161 20.93 -1.37 5.52
CA GLY A 161 20.23 -0.95 6.73
C GLY A 161 18.71 -1.08 6.66
N VAL A 162 18.18 -1.56 5.54
CA VAL A 162 16.74 -1.69 5.33
C VAL A 162 16.23 -3.06 5.76
N VAL A 163 15.25 -3.06 6.64
CA VAL A 163 14.57 -4.26 7.14
C VAL A 163 13.08 -4.11 7.01
N VAL A 164 12.43 -5.08 6.37
CA VAL A 164 10.97 -5.23 6.32
C VAL A 164 10.56 -6.21 7.41
N SER A 165 10.12 -5.66 8.55
CA SER A 165 9.88 -6.45 9.75
C SER A 165 8.44 -6.91 9.88
N GLY A 166 8.25 -8.13 10.38
CA GLY A 166 6.92 -8.64 10.70
C GLY A 166 6.06 -8.97 9.48
N MET A 167 6.67 -9.36 8.37
CA MET A 167 5.94 -9.87 7.20
C MET A 167 5.09 -11.07 7.61
N LYS A 168 3.83 -11.08 7.18
CA LYS A 168 2.88 -12.18 7.45
C LYS A 168 2.66 -13.01 6.21
N LYS A 169 2.51 -14.32 6.38
CA LYS A 169 2.25 -15.25 5.28
C LYS A 169 0.95 -14.89 4.55
N GLY A 170 1.02 -14.82 3.22
CA GLY A 170 -0.13 -14.56 2.35
C GLY A 170 -0.72 -13.15 2.44
N ALA A 171 -0.07 -12.24 3.16
CA ALA A 171 -0.49 -10.85 3.30
C ALA A 171 0.55 -9.90 2.71
N LEU A 172 0.08 -8.90 1.98
CA LEU A 172 0.94 -7.82 1.51
C LEU A 172 1.42 -7.00 2.70
N HIS A 173 2.74 -6.79 2.80
CA HIS A 173 3.30 -5.96 3.86
C HIS A 173 2.87 -4.50 3.68
N PRO A 174 2.39 -3.80 4.73
CA PRO A 174 1.83 -2.46 4.60
C PRO A 174 2.86 -1.39 4.21
N GLN A 175 4.14 -1.63 4.42
CA GLN A 175 5.20 -0.69 4.06
C GLN A 175 5.84 -1.06 2.73
N SER A 176 6.15 -0.05 1.92
CA SER A 176 7.02 -0.18 0.76
C SER A 176 8.40 0.38 1.07
N VAL A 177 9.39 -0.12 0.36
CA VAL A 177 10.78 0.30 0.45
C VAL A 177 11.19 0.92 -0.88
N THR A 178 11.81 2.10 -0.86
CA THR A 178 12.42 2.71 -2.04
C THR A 178 13.93 2.69 -1.89
N LEU A 179 14.62 2.16 -2.89
CA LEU A 179 16.07 2.06 -2.93
C LEU A 179 16.60 2.61 -4.27
N PRO A 180 17.80 3.21 -4.29
CA PRO A 180 18.46 3.57 -5.53
C PRO A 180 18.72 2.29 -6.35
N HIS A 181 18.51 2.32 -7.66
CA HIS A 181 18.81 1.18 -8.53
C HIS A 181 20.02 1.46 -9.44
N VAL A 182 20.41 2.71 -9.53
CA VAL A 182 21.58 3.16 -10.28
C VAL A 182 22.63 3.72 -9.30
N VAL A 183 23.89 3.38 -9.52
CA VAL A 183 25.00 3.95 -8.75
C VAL A 183 25.12 5.42 -9.13
N GLU A 184 25.20 6.30 -8.13
CA GLU A 184 25.30 7.74 -8.34
C GLU A 184 26.44 8.12 -9.30
N GLY A 185 26.12 8.95 -10.30
CA GLY A 185 27.07 9.37 -11.33
C GLY A 185 27.47 8.29 -12.35
N SER A 186 26.74 7.18 -12.41
CA SER A 186 27.05 6.03 -13.25
C SER A 186 25.80 5.51 -13.97
N THR A 187 25.99 4.62 -14.93
CA THR A 187 24.92 3.80 -15.53
C THR A 187 24.86 2.40 -14.95
N THR A 188 25.73 2.11 -13.97
CA THR A 188 25.81 0.79 -13.34
C THR A 188 24.62 0.57 -12.41
N ARG A 189 23.93 -0.55 -12.58
CA ARG A 189 22.78 -0.94 -11.78
C ARG A 189 23.18 -1.74 -10.56
N ILE A 190 22.54 -1.41 -9.46
CA ILE A 190 22.74 -2.10 -8.18
C ILE A 190 21.93 -3.40 -8.21
N ARG A 191 22.58 -4.49 -7.84
CA ARG A 191 21.92 -5.78 -7.61
C ARG A 191 21.57 -5.89 -6.14
N TYR A 192 20.39 -6.40 -5.87
CA TYR A 192 19.93 -6.61 -4.50
C TYR A 192 19.78 -8.08 -4.17
N ALA A 193 20.08 -8.40 -2.93
CA ALA A 193 19.84 -9.68 -2.29
C ALA A 193 19.09 -9.47 -0.98
N PHE A 194 18.53 -10.52 -0.42
CA PHE A 194 17.88 -10.47 0.89
C PHE A 194 18.27 -11.66 1.73
N LYS A 195 18.15 -11.48 3.04
CA LYS A 195 18.14 -12.55 4.03
C LYS A 195 16.81 -12.56 4.75
N LEU A 196 16.35 -13.74 5.13
CA LEU A 196 15.15 -13.90 5.94
C LEU A 196 15.54 -14.28 7.36
N LYS A 197 14.97 -13.57 8.32
CA LYS A 197 15.22 -13.82 9.74
C LYS A 197 13.92 -14.26 10.40
N ASN A 198 14.00 -15.31 11.22
CA ASN A 198 12.91 -15.67 12.10
C ASN A 198 12.94 -14.73 13.32
N PRO A 199 11.96 -13.85 13.53
CA PRO A 199 11.98 -12.91 14.65
C PRO A 199 11.86 -13.62 16.01
N ALA A 200 11.29 -14.84 16.06
CA ALA A 200 11.13 -15.58 17.31
C ALA A 200 12.45 -16.19 17.81
N THR A 201 13.34 -16.61 16.91
CA THR A 201 14.64 -17.21 17.28
C THR A 201 15.81 -16.29 17.07
N GLY A 202 15.64 -15.24 16.26
CA GLY A 202 16.71 -14.34 15.86
C GLY A 202 17.67 -14.94 14.81
N GLU A 203 17.38 -16.12 14.28
CA GLU A 203 18.24 -16.81 13.33
C GLU A 203 17.86 -16.50 11.88
N PHE A 204 18.88 -16.43 11.01
CA PHE A 204 18.67 -16.35 9.57
C PHE A 204 18.34 -17.72 8.97
N ILE A 205 17.36 -17.73 8.07
CA ILE A 205 16.98 -18.94 7.33
C ILE A 205 18.07 -19.25 6.30
N LYS A 206 18.55 -20.48 6.28
CA LYS A 206 19.58 -20.95 5.37
C LYS A 206 18.98 -21.79 4.24
N GLN A 207 19.56 -21.68 3.08
CA GLN A 207 19.29 -22.63 1.98
C GLN A 207 19.86 -24.00 2.33
N ARG A 208 19.03 -25.03 2.16
CA ARG A 208 19.38 -26.39 2.58
C ARG A 208 20.60 -26.97 1.89
N TYR A 209 20.80 -26.69 0.60
CA TYR A 209 21.87 -27.32 -0.19
C TYR A 209 23.09 -26.45 -0.43
N LEU A 210 22.97 -25.12 -0.37
CA LEU A 210 24.07 -24.23 -0.69
C LEU A 210 24.75 -23.64 0.55
N ASN A 211 24.29 -23.99 1.73
CA ASN A 211 24.74 -23.41 3.01
C ASN A 211 24.82 -21.86 2.98
N ARG A 212 23.97 -21.25 2.15
CA ARG A 212 23.86 -19.80 2.00
C ARG A 212 22.65 -19.32 2.79
N ASP A 213 22.79 -18.14 3.39
CA ASP A 213 21.73 -17.48 4.13
C ASP A 213 21.14 -16.26 3.37
N PHE A 214 21.49 -16.10 2.10
CA PHE A 214 20.99 -15.02 1.26
C PHE A 214 20.41 -15.53 -0.06
N PHE A 215 19.50 -14.73 -0.60
CA PHE A 215 18.75 -15.02 -1.81
C PHE A 215 18.84 -13.81 -2.75
N LEU A 216 18.89 -14.02 -4.06
CA LEU A 216 18.84 -12.93 -5.02
C LEU A 216 17.45 -12.30 -5.00
N LEU A 217 17.39 -10.99 -4.84
CA LEU A 217 16.16 -10.23 -4.85
C LEU A 217 15.89 -9.65 -6.24
N MET A 218 16.83 -8.89 -6.76
CA MET A 218 16.66 -8.13 -8.00
C MET A 218 17.97 -8.07 -8.76
N GLY A 219 17.88 -8.36 -10.07
CA GLY A 219 18.98 -8.20 -11.01
C GLY A 219 19.11 -6.78 -11.56
N PRO A 220 20.11 -6.53 -12.42
CA PRO A 220 20.38 -5.21 -12.98
C PRO A 220 19.51 -4.94 -14.23
N SER A 221 18.17 -4.94 -14.09
CA SER A 221 17.26 -4.73 -15.21
C SER A 221 16.53 -3.38 -15.11
N THR A 222 16.48 -2.64 -16.20
CA THR A 222 15.76 -1.35 -16.31
C THR A 222 14.27 -1.46 -16.10
N ILE A 223 13.67 -2.66 -16.29
CA ILE A 223 12.22 -2.85 -16.17
C ILE A 223 11.69 -2.57 -14.76
N TYR A 224 12.54 -2.52 -13.75
CA TYR A 224 12.15 -2.28 -12.37
C TYR A 224 12.20 -0.80 -11.99
N GLU A 225 12.90 0.02 -12.78
CA GLU A 225 13.18 1.43 -12.49
C GLU A 225 11.92 2.29 -12.71
N GLY A 226 11.72 3.24 -11.82
CA GLY A 226 10.56 4.16 -11.90
C GLY A 226 9.21 3.51 -11.58
N HIS A 227 9.19 2.27 -11.10
CA HIS A 227 7.98 1.50 -10.88
C HIS A 227 7.87 0.98 -9.44
N LEU A 228 6.63 0.73 -9.01
CA LEU A 228 6.36 -0.12 -7.86
C LEU A 228 6.48 -1.59 -8.30
N ASN A 229 7.31 -2.34 -7.60
CA ASN A 229 7.53 -3.75 -7.81
C ASN A 229 6.95 -4.54 -6.65
N LEU A 230 6.03 -5.46 -6.93
CA LEU A 230 5.58 -6.44 -5.96
C LEU A 230 6.57 -7.59 -5.92
N ILE A 231 7.07 -7.88 -4.73
CA ILE A 231 8.06 -8.93 -4.50
C ILE A 231 7.40 -10.06 -3.75
N GLN A 232 7.18 -11.16 -4.44
CA GLN A 232 6.74 -12.43 -3.84
C GLN A 232 7.97 -13.23 -3.42
N VAL A 233 8.11 -13.48 -2.14
CA VAL A 233 9.09 -14.44 -1.64
C VAL A 233 8.40 -15.79 -1.49
N HIS A 234 8.86 -16.80 -2.21
CA HIS A 234 8.25 -18.13 -2.23
C HIS A 234 9.30 -19.23 -2.19
N ASP A 235 8.88 -20.42 -1.78
CA ASP A 235 9.68 -21.63 -1.89
C ASP A 235 9.43 -22.32 -3.23
N ASN A 236 10.47 -22.87 -3.82
CA ASN A 236 10.36 -23.69 -5.02
C ASN A 236 9.99 -25.12 -4.65
N VAL A 237 8.88 -25.61 -5.19
CA VAL A 237 8.28 -26.90 -4.91
C VAL A 237 8.50 -27.82 -6.13
N GLY A 238 9.65 -28.43 -6.24
CA GLY A 238 9.92 -29.47 -7.22
C GLY A 238 10.44 -30.74 -6.58
N GLU A 239 10.29 -31.89 -7.21
CA GLU A 239 10.74 -33.19 -6.67
C GLU A 239 12.26 -33.21 -6.38
N ASP A 240 13.05 -32.47 -7.15
CA ASP A 240 14.49 -32.22 -6.94
C ASP A 240 14.78 -30.84 -6.35
N ALA A 241 13.74 -30.10 -6.03
CA ALA A 241 13.94 -28.77 -5.51
C ALA A 241 14.50 -28.88 -4.11
N SER A 242 15.78 -28.78 -4.07
CA SER A 242 16.41 -28.11 -2.98
C SER A 242 15.45 -27.00 -2.56
N ASN A 243 14.96 -27.01 -1.34
CA ASN A 243 14.08 -26.02 -0.71
C ASN A 243 14.65 -24.60 -0.89
N GLN A 244 14.70 -24.12 -2.13
CA GLN A 244 15.23 -22.82 -2.49
C GLN A 244 14.15 -21.78 -2.33
N ILE A 245 14.47 -20.77 -1.57
CA ILE A 245 13.68 -19.56 -1.51
C ILE A 245 14.05 -18.69 -2.71
N GLN A 246 13.03 -18.17 -3.38
CA GLN A 246 13.16 -17.31 -4.55
C GLN A 246 12.32 -16.06 -4.38
N ALA A 247 12.67 -15.02 -5.11
CA ALA A 247 11.85 -13.83 -5.29
C ALA A 247 11.29 -13.79 -6.71
N ALA A 248 9.97 -13.68 -6.83
CA ALA A 248 9.30 -13.34 -8.09
C ALA A 248 8.91 -11.86 -8.04
N ILE A 249 9.11 -11.15 -9.15
CA ILE A 249 8.88 -9.71 -9.25
C ILE A 249 7.75 -9.44 -10.25
N THR A 250 6.74 -8.69 -9.82
CA THR A 250 5.68 -8.16 -10.67
C THR A 250 5.75 -6.64 -10.66
N THR A 251 6.09 -6.03 -11.78
CA THR A 251 6.14 -4.57 -11.95
C THR A 251 4.73 -4.03 -12.22
N LEU A 252 4.34 -2.91 -11.55
CA LEU A 252 3.01 -2.31 -11.61
C LEU A 252 3.03 -0.90 -12.20
#